data_9a92e90ad4a41aaecb7cba39599d93ab
#
_entry.id   9a92e90ad4a41aaecb7cba39599d93ab
#
_cell.length_a   1.000
_cell.length_b   1.000
_cell.length_c   1.000
_cell.angle_alpha   90.00
_cell.angle_beta   90.00
_cell.angle_gamma   90.00
#
_symmetry.space_group_name_H-M   'P 1'
#
loop_
_entity.id
_entity.type
_entity.pdbx_description
1 polymer ?
#
loop_
_entity_poly.entity_id
_entity_poly.type
_entity_poly.pdbx_seq_one_letter_code
_entity_poly.pdbx_strand_id
1 'polypeptide(L)'
;ERIEFRNRSLFFTMTTNAMLLSKYADFLSRHKFKMLISLDGNKENDSYRVTPKGNPSFDIVMMNLKCVENLYSEWFATFRYNAVFTNKSDVREIVDWFKMQFNTTPNFSPLHVPTEDAKDGNRILSMLKTFEIPEDIELVPSLITQNPLFNRILVFTTRLLNNSVSKESELLVDESIENSTLPTGTCIPFSKRLFVSYNGKIHPCEKVNRDSPLGYIDNSGCVHIDCNEVANGFMKRITEVSSLCKKCYMQFCCTKCSFCYSNGKCDEFTSKSKFAKLLSDAVSYIESHPDIIEVVEENIIIK
;
A
#
# COMPACT_ATOMS: atom_id res chain seq x y z
N GLU A 1 -22.03 14.80 15.93
CA GLU A 1 -21.05 14.95 17.03
C GLU A 1 -19.78 15.59 16.49
N ARG A 2 -19.42 16.76 16.99
CA ARG A 2 -18.15 17.42 16.67
C ARG A 2 -17.06 16.76 17.49
N ILE A 3 -16.18 16.02 16.82
CA ILE A 3 -14.92 15.60 17.45
C ILE A 3 -13.99 16.79 17.41
N GLU A 4 -13.78 17.44 18.56
CA GLU A 4 -12.80 18.52 18.69
C GLU A 4 -11.39 17.92 18.78
N PHE A 5 -10.65 18.04 17.70
CA PHE A 5 -9.23 17.66 17.66
C PHE A 5 -8.37 18.85 18.08
N ARG A 6 -8.00 18.93 19.35
CA ARG A 6 -7.04 19.94 19.82
C ARG A 6 -5.72 19.77 19.08
N ASN A 7 -5.34 20.78 18.29
CA ASN A 7 -4.08 20.87 17.53
C ASN A 7 -3.82 19.73 16.50
N ARG A 8 -4.86 19.13 15.91
CA ARG A 8 -4.73 18.12 14.87
C ARG A 8 -5.66 18.43 13.69
N SER A 9 -5.17 18.22 12.47
CA SER A 9 -5.99 18.25 11.27
C SER A 9 -6.43 16.85 10.91
N LEU A 10 -7.73 16.66 10.65
CA LEU A 10 -8.29 15.39 10.21
C LEU A 10 -8.40 15.39 8.70
N PHE A 11 -7.81 14.39 8.05
CA PHE A 11 -7.91 14.17 6.61
C PHE A 11 -8.62 12.85 6.34
N PHE A 12 -9.63 12.90 5.48
CA PHE A 12 -10.31 11.71 5.02
C PHE A 12 -9.72 11.29 3.68
N THR A 13 -9.37 10.01 3.56
CA THR A 13 -8.92 9.39 2.31
C THR A 13 -9.77 8.16 2.02
N MET A 14 -10.06 7.90 0.76
CA MET A 14 -10.81 6.73 0.35
C MET A 14 -10.23 6.13 -0.92
N THR A 15 -9.96 4.83 -0.89
CA THR A 15 -9.73 4.03 -2.11
C THR A 15 -11.04 3.36 -2.50
N THR A 16 -11.45 3.51 -3.75
CA THR A 16 -12.73 2.98 -4.23
C THR A 16 -12.64 2.49 -5.66
N ASN A 17 -13.49 1.52 -6.00
CA ASN A 17 -13.74 1.09 -7.38
C ASN A 17 -14.70 2.02 -8.14
N ALA A 18 -15.10 3.13 -7.55
CA ALA A 18 -15.99 4.16 -8.11
C ALA A 18 -17.38 3.68 -8.59
N MET A 19 -17.77 2.43 -8.33
CA MET A 19 -19.06 1.89 -8.75
C MET A 19 -20.27 2.65 -8.15
N LEU A 20 -20.11 3.25 -6.99
CA LEU A 20 -21.15 4.01 -6.28
C LEU A 20 -20.77 5.48 -6.10
N LEU A 21 -19.75 5.95 -6.81
CA LEU A 21 -19.16 7.27 -6.58
C LEU A 21 -20.19 8.39 -6.74
N SER A 22 -20.98 8.39 -7.82
CA SER A 22 -21.98 9.42 -8.07
C SER A 22 -23.05 9.48 -6.97
N LYS A 23 -23.43 8.33 -6.40
CA LYS A 23 -24.42 8.24 -5.32
C LYS A 23 -23.97 8.97 -4.05
N TYR A 24 -22.66 8.95 -3.74
CA TYR A 24 -22.12 9.51 -2.51
C TYR A 24 -21.29 10.79 -2.73
N ALA A 25 -21.25 11.29 -3.98
CA ALA A 25 -20.39 12.39 -4.37
C ALA A 25 -20.61 13.68 -3.55
N ASP A 26 -21.87 14.03 -3.28
CA ASP A 26 -22.23 15.20 -2.47
C ASP A 26 -21.66 15.10 -1.04
N PHE A 27 -21.81 13.96 -0.38
CA PHE A 27 -21.24 13.75 0.95
C PHE A 27 -19.71 13.79 0.93
N LEU A 28 -19.09 13.06 -0.01
CA LEU A 28 -17.62 12.94 -0.09
C LEU A 28 -16.94 14.27 -0.45
N SER A 29 -17.54 15.06 -1.35
CA SER A 29 -17.00 16.36 -1.75
C SER A 29 -17.14 17.38 -0.62
N ARG A 30 -18.29 17.46 0.06
CA ARG A 30 -18.50 18.35 1.22
C ARG A 30 -17.51 18.08 2.35
N HIS A 31 -17.16 16.83 2.58
CA HIS A 31 -16.18 16.42 3.59
C HIS A 31 -14.74 16.38 3.07
N LYS A 32 -14.50 16.85 1.83
CA LYS A 32 -13.16 16.97 1.21
C LYS A 32 -12.36 15.67 1.23
N PHE A 33 -13.03 14.55 0.94
CA PHE A 33 -12.33 13.28 0.83
C PHE A 33 -11.27 13.32 -0.28
N LYS A 34 -10.06 12.87 0.03
CA LYS A 34 -9.03 12.60 -0.98
C LYS A 34 -9.30 11.23 -1.57
N MET A 35 -9.57 11.19 -2.87
CA MET A 35 -9.98 9.96 -3.55
C MET A 35 -8.80 9.30 -4.26
N LEU A 36 -8.70 7.98 -4.10
CA LEU A 36 -7.87 7.10 -4.92
C LEU A 36 -8.80 6.14 -5.67
N ILE A 37 -8.90 6.33 -6.97
CA ILE A 37 -9.79 5.54 -7.82
C ILE A 37 -9.04 4.32 -8.34
N SER A 38 -9.60 3.13 -8.13
CA SER A 38 -9.06 1.88 -8.66
C SER A 38 -9.55 1.69 -10.09
N LEU A 39 -8.69 1.94 -11.07
CA LEU A 39 -8.97 1.84 -12.51
C LEU A 39 -7.67 1.43 -13.21
N ASP A 40 -7.70 0.36 -14.02
CA ASP A 40 -6.48 -0.28 -14.52
C ASP A 40 -6.04 0.25 -15.90
N GLY A 41 -6.74 1.21 -16.46
CA GLY A 41 -6.49 1.81 -17.77
C GLY A 41 -7.75 1.84 -18.62
N ASN A 42 -7.62 1.57 -19.91
CA ASN A 42 -8.75 1.49 -20.84
C ASN A 42 -9.64 0.27 -20.56
N LYS A 43 -10.67 0.09 -21.36
CA LYS A 43 -11.65 -1.00 -21.18
C LYS A 43 -11.04 -2.39 -21.24
N GLU A 44 -9.97 -2.58 -21.99
CA GLU A 44 -9.27 -3.87 -22.12
C GLU A 44 -8.38 -4.13 -20.91
N ASN A 45 -7.61 -3.12 -20.47
CA ASN A 45 -6.77 -3.20 -19.28
C ASN A 45 -7.62 -3.45 -18.01
N ASP A 46 -8.79 -2.78 -17.92
CA ASP A 46 -9.71 -2.88 -16.77
C ASP A 46 -10.62 -4.12 -16.81
N SER A 47 -10.49 -4.98 -17.82
CA SER A 47 -11.44 -6.09 -18.07
C SER A 47 -11.47 -7.17 -16.99
N TYR A 48 -10.50 -7.23 -16.09
CA TYR A 48 -10.54 -8.11 -14.92
C TYR A 48 -11.40 -7.56 -13.77
N ARG A 49 -11.78 -6.27 -13.82
CA ARG A 49 -12.69 -5.67 -12.85
C ARG A 49 -14.13 -5.92 -13.25
N VAL A 50 -14.80 -6.70 -12.42
CA VAL A 50 -16.17 -7.12 -12.68
C VAL A 50 -17.09 -6.77 -11.50
N THR A 51 -18.36 -6.64 -11.79
CA THR A 51 -19.42 -6.53 -10.78
C THR A 51 -19.59 -7.86 -10.03
N PRO A 52 -20.30 -7.91 -8.89
CA PRO A 52 -20.63 -9.17 -8.21
C PRO A 52 -21.38 -10.19 -9.10
N LYS A 53 -21.98 -9.73 -10.19
CA LYS A 53 -22.67 -10.59 -11.18
C LYS A 53 -21.75 -11.04 -12.32
N GLY A 54 -20.46 -10.70 -12.28
CA GLY A 54 -19.48 -11.06 -13.30
C GLY A 54 -19.45 -10.16 -14.55
N ASN A 55 -20.26 -9.11 -14.61
CA ASN A 55 -20.27 -8.17 -15.73
C ASN A 55 -19.12 -7.16 -15.60
N PRO A 56 -18.50 -6.71 -16.73
CA PRO A 56 -17.51 -5.66 -16.70
C PRO A 56 -17.99 -4.39 -15.98
N SER A 57 -17.13 -3.77 -15.15
CA SER A 57 -17.48 -2.59 -14.37
C SER A 57 -17.09 -1.26 -15.04
N PHE A 58 -16.21 -1.30 -16.05
CA PHE A 58 -15.60 -0.14 -16.67
C PHE A 58 -16.59 0.96 -17.08
N ASP A 59 -17.63 0.62 -17.84
CA ASP A 59 -18.58 1.62 -18.36
C ASP A 59 -19.34 2.32 -17.22
N ILE A 60 -19.66 1.60 -16.14
CA ILE A 60 -20.32 2.16 -14.95
C ILE A 60 -19.37 3.11 -14.23
N VAL A 61 -18.11 2.73 -14.08
CA VAL A 61 -17.06 3.55 -13.44
C VAL A 61 -16.87 4.84 -14.22
N MET A 62 -16.69 4.75 -15.54
CA MET A 62 -16.50 5.93 -16.41
C MET A 62 -17.72 6.87 -16.39
N MET A 63 -18.92 6.34 -16.39
CA MET A 63 -20.14 7.15 -16.26
C MET A 63 -20.18 7.90 -14.93
N ASN A 64 -19.85 7.23 -13.83
CA ASN A 64 -19.81 7.85 -12.50
C ASN A 64 -18.72 8.92 -12.40
N LEU A 65 -17.52 8.67 -12.95
CA LEU A 65 -16.42 9.65 -12.99
C LEU A 65 -16.83 10.90 -13.77
N LYS A 66 -17.43 10.73 -14.96
CA LYS A 66 -17.92 11.84 -15.77
C LYS A 66 -19.04 12.65 -15.11
N CYS A 67 -19.93 11.97 -14.39
CA CYS A 67 -20.97 12.63 -13.61
C CYS A 67 -20.36 13.52 -12.51
N VAL A 68 -19.35 12.99 -11.79
CA VAL A 68 -18.66 13.74 -10.71
C VAL A 68 -17.82 14.88 -11.28
N GLU A 69 -17.14 14.68 -12.38
CA GLU A 69 -16.40 15.73 -13.10
C GLU A 69 -17.30 16.92 -13.43
N ASN A 70 -18.49 16.66 -13.97
CA ASN A 70 -19.43 17.71 -14.36
C ASN A 70 -20.04 18.46 -13.16
N LEU A 71 -20.27 17.79 -12.03
CA LEU A 71 -20.95 18.36 -10.87
C LEU A 71 -20.00 18.91 -9.81
N TYR A 72 -18.77 18.39 -9.73
CA TYR A 72 -17.79 18.66 -8.67
C TYR A 72 -16.38 18.79 -9.23
N SER A 73 -16.20 19.60 -10.29
CA SER A 73 -14.94 19.70 -11.07
C SER A 73 -13.71 19.99 -10.24
N GLU A 74 -13.79 20.92 -9.28
CA GLU A 74 -12.66 21.27 -8.39
C GLU A 74 -12.24 20.10 -7.51
N TRP A 75 -13.21 19.36 -6.98
CA TRP A 75 -12.94 18.17 -6.18
C TRP A 75 -12.41 17.02 -7.05
N PHE A 76 -12.99 16.80 -8.23
CA PHE A 76 -12.55 15.82 -9.19
C PHE A 76 -11.10 16.02 -9.63
N ALA A 77 -10.65 17.25 -9.80
CA ALA A 77 -9.27 17.58 -10.14
C ALA A 77 -8.23 17.11 -9.07
N THR A 78 -8.70 16.81 -7.85
CA THR A 78 -7.85 16.26 -6.78
C THR A 78 -7.74 14.73 -6.79
N PHE A 79 -8.47 14.05 -7.67
CA PHE A 79 -8.51 12.60 -7.72
C PHE A 79 -7.16 12.02 -8.14
N ARG A 80 -6.81 10.90 -7.52
CA ARG A 80 -5.69 10.08 -7.90
C ARG A 80 -6.18 8.72 -8.35
N TYR A 81 -5.40 8.06 -9.17
CA TYR A 81 -5.75 6.78 -9.76
C TYR A 81 -4.72 5.73 -9.40
N ASN A 82 -5.16 4.47 -9.27
CA ASN A 82 -4.30 3.33 -9.05
C ASN A 82 -4.66 2.23 -10.04
N ALA A 83 -3.69 1.85 -10.85
CA ALA A 83 -3.79 0.76 -11.81
C ALA A 83 -3.08 -0.49 -11.25
N VAL A 84 -3.74 -1.63 -11.29
CA VAL A 84 -3.14 -2.93 -10.96
C VAL A 84 -2.54 -3.53 -12.21
N PHE A 85 -1.26 -3.91 -12.13
CA PHE A 85 -0.52 -4.45 -13.25
C PHE A 85 -0.82 -5.93 -13.45
N THR A 86 -1.26 -6.29 -14.65
CA THR A 86 -1.65 -7.66 -15.03
C THR A 86 -1.03 -8.03 -16.39
N ASN A 87 -1.23 -9.28 -16.81
CA ASN A 87 -0.78 -9.76 -18.13
C ASN A 87 -1.40 -9.01 -19.34
N LYS A 88 -2.46 -8.22 -19.11
CA LYS A 88 -3.09 -7.34 -20.12
C LYS A 88 -2.55 -5.92 -20.09
N SER A 89 -1.69 -5.59 -19.15
CA SER A 89 -1.20 -4.24 -18.95
C SER A 89 0.00 -3.96 -19.86
N ASP A 90 -0.06 -2.84 -20.57
CA ASP A 90 1.08 -2.17 -21.18
C ASP A 90 1.23 -0.81 -20.47
N VAL A 91 2.43 -0.54 -19.94
CA VAL A 91 2.67 0.67 -19.12
C VAL A 91 2.47 1.93 -19.94
N ARG A 92 2.98 1.95 -21.19
CA ARG A 92 2.88 3.12 -22.08
C ARG A 92 1.42 3.40 -22.41
N GLU A 93 0.70 2.37 -22.87
CA GLU A 93 -0.71 2.48 -23.22
C GLU A 93 -1.54 3.01 -22.04
N ILE A 94 -1.28 2.50 -20.84
CA ILE A 94 -1.99 2.94 -19.63
C ILE A 94 -1.66 4.39 -19.29
N VAL A 95 -0.37 4.78 -19.31
CA VAL A 95 0.05 6.15 -19.02
C VAL A 95 -0.55 7.13 -20.02
N ASP A 96 -0.46 6.83 -21.32
CA ASP A 96 -1.00 7.69 -22.39
C ASP A 96 -2.53 7.82 -22.28
N TRP A 97 -3.21 6.72 -21.97
CA TRP A 97 -4.64 6.73 -21.78
C TRP A 97 -5.05 7.61 -20.57
N PHE A 98 -4.37 7.49 -19.43
CA PHE A 98 -4.66 8.34 -18.27
C PHE A 98 -4.33 9.82 -18.51
N LYS A 99 -3.22 10.12 -19.21
CA LYS A 99 -2.88 11.49 -19.62
C LYS A 99 -3.99 12.08 -20.51
N MET A 100 -4.49 11.30 -21.46
CA MET A 100 -5.54 11.73 -22.38
C MET A 100 -6.90 11.91 -21.67
N GLN A 101 -7.28 10.99 -20.78
CA GLN A 101 -8.61 11.01 -20.15
C GLN A 101 -8.69 11.96 -18.95
N PHE A 102 -7.62 12.04 -18.14
CA PHE A 102 -7.65 12.71 -16.84
C PHE A 102 -6.50 13.68 -16.62
N ASN A 103 -5.66 13.91 -17.63
CA ASN A 103 -4.46 14.75 -17.55
C ASN A 103 -3.57 14.40 -16.34
N THR A 104 -3.42 13.11 -16.03
CA THR A 104 -2.65 12.62 -14.89
C THR A 104 -1.99 11.29 -15.20
N THR A 105 -1.05 10.89 -14.36
CA THR A 105 -0.43 9.55 -14.41
C THR A 105 -0.93 8.74 -13.22
N PRO A 106 -1.35 7.47 -13.40
CA PRO A 106 -1.81 6.64 -12.30
C PRO A 106 -0.64 6.17 -11.44
N ASN A 107 -0.92 5.84 -10.19
CA ASN A 107 -0.04 4.96 -9.42
C ASN A 107 -0.18 3.53 -9.95
N PHE A 108 0.91 2.78 -9.95
CA PHE A 108 0.88 1.35 -10.29
C PHE A 108 0.99 0.50 -9.02
N SER A 109 0.27 -0.59 -8.97
CA SER A 109 0.37 -1.59 -7.91
C SER A 109 0.50 -2.99 -8.50
N PRO A 110 1.34 -3.86 -7.92
CA PRO A 110 1.37 -5.25 -8.32
C PRO A 110 0.05 -5.94 -7.96
N LEU A 111 -0.32 -6.95 -8.73
CA LEU A 111 -1.44 -7.81 -8.39
C LEU A 111 -1.12 -8.57 -7.09
N HIS A 112 -1.97 -8.40 -6.07
CA HIS A 112 -1.85 -9.12 -4.82
C HIS A 112 -2.51 -10.49 -4.94
N VAL A 113 -1.74 -11.55 -4.70
CA VAL A 113 -2.25 -12.94 -4.67
C VAL A 113 -2.53 -13.29 -3.21
N PRO A 114 -3.80 -13.54 -2.83
CA PRO A 114 -4.11 -14.03 -1.50
C PRO A 114 -3.50 -15.41 -1.30
N THR A 115 -2.83 -15.64 -0.18
CA THR A 115 -2.15 -16.91 0.13
C THR A 115 -3.12 -18.05 0.46
N GLU A 116 -4.40 -17.77 0.67
CA GLU A 116 -5.37 -18.70 1.25
C GLU A 116 -6.45 -19.20 0.28
N ASP A 117 -6.65 -18.58 -0.88
CA ASP A 117 -7.65 -19.02 -1.86
C ASP A 117 -7.05 -19.92 -2.94
N ALA A 118 -6.78 -21.18 -2.59
CA ALA A 118 -6.26 -22.19 -3.53
C ALA A 118 -7.20 -22.44 -4.74
N LYS A 119 -8.47 -22.12 -4.65
CA LYS A 119 -9.43 -22.29 -5.76
C LYS A 119 -9.26 -21.24 -6.88
N ASP A 120 -8.90 -20.00 -6.53
CA ASP A 120 -8.65 -18.93 -7.50
C ASP A 120 -7.14 -18.71 -7.77
N GLY A 121 -6.26 -19.37 -7.03
CA GLY A 121 -4.82 -19.19 -7.12
C GLY A 121 -4.26 -19.34 -8.54
N ASN A 122 -4.65 -20.38 -9.24
CA ASN A 122 -4.19 -20.61 -10.62
C ASN A 122 -4.69 -19.53 -11.59
N ARG A 123 -5.91 -19.05 -11.42
CA ARG A 123 -6.46 -17.96 -12.23
C ARG A 123 -5.71 -16.67 -11.96
N ILE A 124 -5.46 -16.33 -10.70
CA ILE A 124 -4.71 -15.11 -10.33
C ILE A 124 -3.26 -15.22 -10.80
N LEU A 125 -2.62 -16.39 -10.67
CA LEU A 125 -1.27 -16.63 -11.19
C LEU A 125 -1.18 -16.42 -12.71
N SER A 126 -2.21 -16.81 -13.47
CA SER A 126 -2.25 -16.57 -14.91
C SER A 126 -2.36 -15.10 -15.31
N MET A 127 -2.76 -14.23 -14.38
CA MET A 127 -2.86 -12.77 -14.59
C MET A 127 -1.56 -12.04 -14.23
N LEU A 128 -0.59 -12.71 -13.62
CA LEU A 128 0.68 -12.10 -13.25
C LEU A 128 1.51 -11.81 -14.51
N LYS A 129 2.09 -10.62 -14.53
CA LYS A 129 3.10 -10.20 -15.50
C LYS A 129 4.26 -9.56 -14.75
N THR A 130 5.48 -9.82 -15.19
CA THR A 130 6.64 -9.08 -14.70
C THR A 130 6.50 -7.63 -15.14
N PHE A 131 6.72 -6.72 -14.19
CA PHE A 131 6.66 -5.29 -14.48
C PHE A 131 7.96 -4.88 -15.18
N GLU A 132 7.84 -4.41 -16.41
CA GLU A 132 8.93 -3.85 -17.21
C GLU A 132 8.61 -2.39 -17.50
N ILE A 133 9.54 -1.49 -17.19
CA ILE A 133 9.43 -0.08 -17.54
C ILE A 133 10.07 0.08 -18.91
N PRO A 134 9.36 0.58 -19.94
CA PRO A 134 9.95 0.92 -21.22
C PRO A 134 11.03 2.01 -21.06
N GLU A 135 12.17 1.86 -21.73
CA GLU A 135 13.33 2.75 -21.61
C GLU A 135 13.05 4.22 -21.99
N ASP A 136 12.04 4.45 -22.79
CA ASP A 136 11.67 5.77 -23.34
C ASP A 136 10.46 6.41 -22.66
N ILE A 137 9.92 5.82 -21.60
CA ILE A 137 8.92 6.48 -20.76
C ILE A 137 9.64 7.40 -19.78
N GLU A 138 9.23 8.68 -19.78
CA GLU A 138 9.59 9.64 -18.75
C GLU A 138 9.43 9.00 -17.37
N LEU A 139 10.54 8.90 -16.63
CA LEU A 139 10.63 8.22 -15.35
C LEU A 139 9.72 8.91 -14.33
N VAL A 140 8.46 8.53 -14.32
CA VAL A 140 7.52 8.99 -13.30
C VAL A 140 7.87 8.30 -11.98
N PRO A 141 8.02 9.01 -10.87
CA PRO A 141 8.38 8.43 -9.57
C PRO A 141 7.54 7.20 -9.18
N SER A 142 6.26 7.19 -9.56
CA SER A 142 5.37 6.04 -9.33
C SER A 142 5.76 4.78 -10.11
N LEU A 143 6.37 4.89 -11.27
CA LEU A 143 6.84 3.76 -12.08
C LEU A 143 8.16 3.21 -11.55
N ILE A 144 9.07 4.09 -11.16
CA ILE A 144 10.37 3.70 -10.60
C ILE A 144 10.18 2.90 -9.31
N THR A 145 9.26 3.34 -8.43
CA THR A 145 8.96 2.64 -7.18
C THR A 145 8.32 1.26 -7.38
N GLN A 146 7.83 0.95 -8.59
CA GLN A 146 7.29 -0.36 -8.93
C GLN A 146 8.37 -1.35 -9.39
N ASN A 147 9.56 -0.90 -9.79
CA ASN A 147 10.67 -1.81 -10.01
C ASN A 147 11.02 -2.47 -8.67
N PRO A 148 10.90 -3.81 -8.53
CA PRO A 148 11.11 -4.49 -7.26
C PRO A 148 12.52 -4.27 -6.67
N LEU A 149 13.53 -4.16 -7.54
CA LEU A 149 14.90 -3.93 -7.15
C LEU A 149 15.06 -2.50 -6.63
N PHE A 150 14.59 -1.51 -7.41
CA PHE A 150 14.65 -0.11 -7.04
C PHE A 150 13.86 0.18 -5.76
N ASN A 151 12.64 -0.36 -5.64
CA ASN A 151 11.84 -0.21 -4.43
C ASN A 151 12.54 -0.76 -3.18
N ARG A 152 13.23 -1.90 -3.30
CA ARG A 152 14.04 -2.44 -2.19
C ARG A 152 15.20 -1.54 -1.81
N ILE A 153 15.89 -0.94 -2.80
CA ILE A 153 16.98 0.01 -2.56
C ILE A 153 16.43 1.27 -1.90
N LEU A 154 15.39 1.86 -2.47
CA LEU A 154 14.75 3.06 -1.95
C LEU A 154 14.29 2.88 -0.51
N VAL A 155 13.61 1.77 -0.22
CA VAL A 155 13.17 1.44 1.13
C VAL A 155 14.36 1.22 2.07
N PHE A 156 15.41 0.54 1.59
CA PHE A 156 16.63 0.33 2.36
C PHE A 156 17.28 1.67 2.71
N THR A 157 17.54 2.51 1.73
CA THR A 157 18.22 3.79 1.90
C THR A 157 17.40 4.73 2.79
N THR A 158 16.10 4.90 2.48
CA THR A 158 15.21 5.79 3.24
C THR A 158 15.06 5.35 4.69
N ARG A 159 14.96 4.04 4.95
CA ARG A 159 14.82 3.54 6.32
C ARG A 159 16.12 3.49 7.09
N LEU A 160 17.24 3.22 6.41
CA LEU A 160 18.55 3.31 7.03
C LEU A 160 18.82 4.73 7.51
N LEU A 161 18.52 5.73 6.67
CA LEU A 161 18.65 7.15 7.03
C LEU A 161 17.67 7.54 8.14
N ASN A 162 16.39 7.20 8.01
CA ASN A 162 15.37 7.52 9.02
C ASN A 162 15.64 6.82 10.37
N ASN A 163 16.08 5.55 10.35
CA ASN A 163 16.42 4.85 11.58
C ASN A 163 17.70 5.40 12.22
N SER A 164 18.62 5.93 11.43
CA SER A 164 19.82 6.60 11.97
C SER A 164 19.44 7.92 12.65
N VAL A 165 18.52 8.69 12.04
CA VAL A 165 18.02 9.95 12.60
C VAL A 165 17.15 9.71 13.85
N SER A 166 16.27 8.69 13.84
CA SER A 166 15.45 8.36 15.00
C SER A 166 16.28 7.80 16.16
N LYS A 167 17.32 7.01 15.89
CA LYS A 167 18.24 6.56 16.94
C LYS A 167 19.00 7.69 17.62
N GLU A 168 19.42 8.71 16.89
CA GLU A 168 20.04 9.89 17.49
C GLU A 168 19.07 10.67 18.37
N SER A 169 17.81 10.79 17.98
CA SER A 169 16.77 11.43 18.80
C SER A 169 16.30 10.58 19.99
N GLU A 170 16.32 9.25 19.86
CA GLU A 170 15.97 8.31 20.93
C GLU A 170 17.11 8.18 21.97
N LEU A 171 18.36 8.24 21.55
CA LEU A 171 19.53 8.30 22.44
C LEU A 171 19.57 9.55 23.33
N LEU A 172 18.87 10.60 22.93
CA LEU A 172 18.73 11.83 23.72
C LEU A 172 17.59 11.78 24.76
N VAL A 173 16.73 10.76 24.73
CA VAL A 173 15.50 10.72 25.51
C VAL A 173 15.44 9.57 26.53
N ASP A 174 16.02 8.40 26.29
CA ASP A 174 15.97 7.29 27.27
C ASP A 174 16.95 6.15 26.95
N GLU A 175 17.82 5.81 27.92
CA GLU A 175 18.78 4.70 27.86
C GLU A 175 18.12 3.29 27.96
N SER A 176 16.80 3.20 28.19
CA SER A 176 16.10 1.94 28.49
C SER A 176 15.58 1.19 27.25
N ILE A 177 15.70 1.75 26.04
CA ILE A 177 15.12 1.19 24.81
C ILE A 177 16.08 0.26 24.03
N GLU A 178 17.21 -0.08 24.60
CA GLU A 178 18.31 -0.82 23.89
C GLU A 178 17.95 -2.18 23.29
N ASN A 179 16.77 -2.76 23.49
CA ASN A 179 16.51 -4.14 23.08
C ASN A 179 15.19 -4.47 22.39
N SER A 180 14.35 -3.51 22.04
CA SER A 180 13.06 -3.79 21.41
C SER A 180 12.93 -3.24 19.99
N THR A 181 13.75 -3.73 19.06
CA THR A 181 13.49 -3.49 17.64
C THR A 181 12.27 -4.28 17.20
N LEU A 182 11.14 -3.60 17.10
CA LEU A 182 9.96 -4.13 16.40
C LEU A 182 10.34 -4.43 14.95
N PRO A 183 9.82 -5.50 14.35
CA PRO A 183 9.91 -5.71 12.91
C PRO A 183 9.44 -4.46 12.19
N THR A 184 10.30 -3.87 11.38
CA THR A 184 10.15 -2.50 10.87
C THR A 184 8.92 -2.25 10.01
N GLY A 185 8.26 -3.25 9.46
CA GLY A 185 7.02 -3.12 8.70
C GLY A 185 5.73 -3.18 9.52
N THR A 186 5.84 -3.45 10.82
CA THR A 186 4.67 -3.71 11.66
C THR A 186 4.05 -2.43 12.19
N CYS A 187 2.76 -2.24 11.88
CA CYS A 187 1.97 -1.17 12.50
C CYS A 187 1.51 -1.62 13.88
N ILE A 188 1.71 -0.77 14.90
CA ILE A 188 1.08 -0.98 16.20
C ILE A 188 -0.44 -0.84 16.00
N PRO A 189 -1.27 -1.78 16.51
CA PRO A 189 -2.72 -1.69 16.41
C PRO A 189 -3.22 -0.30 16.84
N PHE A 190 -4.17 0.26 16.09
CA PHE A 190 -4.78 1.59 16.29
C PHE A 190 -3.86 2.81 16.14
N SER A 191 -2.55 2.64 15.87
CA SER A 191 -1.62 3.78 15.80
C SER A 191 -1.74 4.59 14.50
N LYS A 192 -1.93 3.92 13.35
CA LYS A 192 -1.90 4.56 12.02
C LYS A 192 -3.16 4.33 11.20
N ARG A 193 -3.76 3.16 11.31
CA ARG A 193 -4.94 2.79 10.53
C ARG A 193 -5.81 1.79 11.28
N LEU A 194 -7.04 1.73 10.84
CA LEU A 194 -8.05 0.82 11.31
C LEU A 194 -8.90 0.46 10.09
N PHE A 195 -9.18 -0.80 9.92
CA PHE A 195 -10.02 -1.32 8.85
C PHE A 195 -11.24 -2.00 9.44
N VAL A 196 -12.42 -1.59 8.98
CA VAL A 196 -13.68 -2.24 9.33
C VAL A 196 -14.17 -3.00 8.11
N SER A 197 -14.31 -4.30 8.24
CA SER A 197 -14.83 -5.16 7.18
C SER A 197 -16.35 -5.03 7.05
N TYR A 198 -16.90 -5.49 5.94
CA TYR A 198 -18.35 -5.40 5.65
C TYR A 198 -19.24 -6.11 6.70
N ASN A 199 -18.69 -7.06 7.45
CA ASN A 199 -19.38 -7.79 8.53
C ASN A 199 -19.10 -7.19 9.92
N GLY A 200 -18.62 -5.95 10.00
CA GLY A 200 -18.39 -5.22 11.24
C GLY A 200 -17.12 -5.61 12.00
N LYS A 201 -16.30 -6.54 11.53
CA LYS A 201 -15.04 -6.90 12.19
C LYS A 201 -13.98 -5.80 12.01
N ILE A 202 -13.24 -5.52 13.06
CA ILE A 202 -12.19 -4.50 13.11
C ILE A 202 -10.83 -5.17 12.97
N HIS A 203 -10.00 -4.68 12.06
CA HIS A 203 -8.66 -5.22 11.78
C HIS A 203 -7.61 -4.09 11.79
N PRO A 204 -6.32 -4.40 11.98
CA PRO A 204 -5.24 -3.38 11.92
C PRO A 204 -5.12 -2.72 10.55
N CYS A 205 -5.41 -3.44 9.46
CA CYS A 205 -5.51 -2.91 8.10
C CYS A 205 -6.21 -3.90 7.16
N GLU A 206 -6.46 -3.48 5.92
CA GLU A 206 -7.10 -4.28 4.87
C GLU A 206 -6.27 -5.45 4.33
N LYS A 207 -4.95 -5.45 4.60
CA LYS A 207 -3.98 -6.43 4.05
C LYS A 207 -3.72 -7.63 4.97
N VAL A 208 -4.20 -7.59 6.21
CA VAL A 208 -3.99 -8.70 7.15
C VAL A 208 -5.03 -9.79 6.96
N ASN A 209 -4.65 -11.03 7.36
CA ASN A 209 -5.62 -12.11 7.44
C ASN A 209 -6.78 -11.73 8.37
N ARG A 210 -8.00 -12.05 7.94
CA ARG A 210 -9.24 -11.67 8.61
C ARG A 210 -9.66 -12.59 9.75
N ASP A 211 -8.87 -13.63 10.06
CA ASP A 211 -9.20 -14.65 11.06
C ASP A 211 -9.01 -14.15 12.50
N SER A 212 -8.21 -13.12 12.71
CA SER A 212 -7.92 -12.55 14.02
C SER A 212 -8.28 -11.07 14.08
N PRO A 213 -9.58 -10.73 14.21
CA PRO A 213 -10.00 -9.33 14.36
C PRO A 213 -9.55 -8.77 15.71
N LEU A 214 -9.31 -7.46 15.76
CA LEU A 214 -9.01 -6.71 16.99
C LEU A 214 -10.27 -6.38 17.80
N GLY A 215 -11.44 -6.55 17.20
CA GLY A 215 -12.73 -6.24 17.78
C GLY A 215 -13.83 -6.28 16.72
N TYR A 216 -15.01 -5.81 17.09
CA TYR A 216 -16.15 -5.77 16.17
C TYR A 216 -17.10 -4.62 16.47
N ILE A 217 -17.93 -4.26 15.51
CA ILE A 217 -19.06 -3.36 15.64
C ILE A 217 -20.32 -4.21 15.58
N ASP A 218 -21.19 -4.09 16.57
CA ASP A 218 -22.45 -4.81 16.61
C ASP A 218 -23.55 -4.15 15.76
N ASN A 219 -24.70 -4.81 15.67
CA ASN A 219 -25.83 -4.32 14.87
C ASN A 219 -26.43 -2.99 15.39
N SER A 220 -26.15 -2.61 16.62
CA SER A 220 -26.55 -1.31 17.20
C SER A 220 -25.56 -0.19 16.88
N GLY A 221 -24.41 -0.53 16.27
CA GLY A 221 -23.32 0.39 16.00
C GLY A 221 -22.34 0.57 17.15
N CYS A 222 -22.47 -0.21 18.24
CA CYS A 222 -21.54 -0.17 19.34
C CYS A 222 -20.24 -0.89 19.00
N VAL A 223 -19.11 -0.28 19.40
CA VAL A 223 -17.75 -0.81 19.17
C VAL A 223 -17.30 -1.61 20.39
N HIS A 224 -16.87 -2.84 20.14
CA HIS A 224 -16.39 -3.78 21.15
C HIS A 224 -14.91 -4.09 20.89
N ILE A 225 -14.02 -3.64 21.78
CA ILE A 225 -12.57 -3.87 21.70
C ILE A 225 -12.07 -4.15 23.12
N ASP A 226 -11.38 -5.28 23.29
CA ASP A 226 -10.58 -5.56 24.49
C ASP A 226 -9.12 -5.14 24.21
N CYS A 227 -8.72 -3.99 24.72
CA CYS A 227 -7.38 -3.45 24.53
C CYS A 227 -6.28 -4.34 25.14
N ASN A 228 -6.57 -5.07 26.23
CA ASN A 228 -5.61 -5.97 26.85
C ASN A 228 -5.40 -7.23 26.02
N GLU A 229 -6.48 -7.80 25.49
CA GLU A 229 -6.40 -8.94 24.57
C GLU A 229 -5.62 -8.56 23.30
N VAL A 230 -5.91 -7.40 22.72
CA VAL A 230 -5.18 -6.87 21.55
C VAL A 230 -3.70 -6.69 21.84
N ALA A 231 -3.36 -6.08 22.97
CA ALA A 231 -1.96 -5.84 23.37
C ALA A 231 -1.22 -7.16 23.57
N ASN A 232 -1.82 -8.09 24.31
CA ASN A 232 -1.23 -9.41 24.57
C ASN A 232 -1.04 -10.23 23.28
N GLY A 233 -2.03 -10.25 22.40
CA GLY A 233 -1.96 -10.89 21.11
C GLY A 233 -0.89 -10.28 20.20
N PHE A 234 -0.77 -8.98 20.21
CA PHE A 234 0.28 -8.25 19.47
C PHE A 234 1.68 -8.58 20.02
N MET A 235 1.89 -8.51 21.32
CA MET A 235 3.18 -8.81 21.97
C MET A 235 3.60 -10.26 21.75
N LYS A 236 2.67 -11.21 21.85
CA LYS A 236 2.93 -12.61 21.54
C LYS A 236 3.45 -12.77 20.11
N ARG A 237 2.78 -12.18 19.14
CA ARG A 237 3.19 -12.19 17.72
C ARG A 237 4.57 -11.57 17.52
N ILE A 238 4.86 -10.43 18.11
CA ILE A 238 6.18 -9.78 18.02
C ILE A 238 7.27 -10.68 18.58
N THR A 239 7.03 -11.34 19.71
CA THR A 239 7.98 -12.28 20.31
C THR A 239 8.27 -13.46 19.38
N GLU A 240 7.24 -14.02 18.76
CA GLU A 240 7.38 -15.13 17.81
C GLU A 240 8.23 -14.78 16.60
N VAL A 241 8.03 -13.58 16.00
CA VAL A 241 8.77 -13.15 14.81
C VAL A 241 10.17 -12.62 15.13
N SER A 242 10.41 -12.07 16.31
CA SER A 242 11.67 -11.42 16.68
C SER A 242 12.87 -12.35 16.56
N SER A 243 12.71 -13.62 16.92
CA SER A 243 13.79 -14.61 16.85
C SER A 243 14.31 -14.85 15.42
N LEU A 244 13.41 -14.78 14.44
CA LEU A 244 13.72 -14.90 13.02
C LEU A 244 14.27 -13.58 12.46
N CYS A 245 13.64 -12.46 12.82
CA CYS A 245 14.02 -11.14 12.35
C CYS A 245 15.45 -10.76 12.76
N LYS A 246 15.89 -11.14 13.97
CA LYS A 246 17.28 -10.92 14.44
C LYS A 246 18.35 -11.58 13.56
N LYS A 247 17.98 -12.59 12.77
CA LYS A 247 18.89 -13.31 11.84
C LYS A 247 18.73 -12.81 10.39
N CYS A 248 17.85 -11.88 10.13
CA CYS A 248 17.55 -11.38 8.80
C CYS A 248 18.36 -10.13 8.47
N TYR A 249 19.08 -10.12 7.36
CA TYR A 249 19.90 -8.98 6.93
C TYR A 249 19.06 -7.76 6.52
N MET A 250 17.75 -7.96 6.24
CA MET A 250 16.81 -6.87 5.99
C MET A 250 16.10 -6.35 7.25
N GLN A 251 16.51 -6.78 8.44
CA GLN A 251 15.86 -6.44 9.72
C GLN A 251 15.56 -4.95 9.85
N PHE A 252 16.53 -4.08 9.57
CA PHE A 252 16.39 -2.62 9.73
C PHE A 252 15.63 -1.93 8.58
N CYS A 253 15.44 -2.62 7.47
CA CYS A 253 14.82 -2.11 6.26
C CYS A 253 13.57 -2.89 5.85
N CYS A 254 13.13 -3.82 6.69
CA CYS A 254 12.00 -4.68 6.41
C CYS A 254 10.69 -3.90 6.34
N THR A 255 9.94 -4.09 5.25
CA THR A 255 8.59 -3.52 5.07
C THR A 255 7.49 -4.51 5.40
N LYS A 256 7.83 -5.77 5.68
CA LYS A 256 6.83 -6.81 5.97
C LYS A 256 6.23 -6.62 7.35
N CYS A 257 4.93 -6.83 7.39
CA CYS A 257 4.16 -6.79 8.62
C CYS A 257 4.22 -8.15 9.34
N SER A 258 4.30 -8.14 10.67
CA SER A 258 4.24 -9.36 11.48
C SER A 258 2.94 -10.14 11.30
N PHE A 259 1.86 -9.49 10.88
CA PHE A 259 0.60 -10.16 10.55
C PHE A 259 0.67 -11.01 9.26
N CYS A 260 1.70 -10.82 8.43
CA CYS A 260 1.97 -11.67 7.25
C CYS A 260 2.89 -12.85 7.56
N TYR A 261 3.34 -12.98 8.81
CA TYR A 261 4.14 -14.12 9.27
C TYR A 261 3.23 -15.29 9.60
N SER A 262 3.53 -16.47 9.08
CA SER A 262 2.77 -17.67 9.33
C SER A 262 3.67 -18.91 9.51
N ASN A 263 3.26 -19.82 10.38
CA ASN A 263 3.90 -21.14 10.57
C ASN A 263 5.42 -21.09 10.80
N GLY A 264 5.91 -20.07 11.54
CA GLY A 264 7.34 -19.97 11.87
C GLY A 264 8.22 -19.55 10.69
N LYS A 265 7.63 -19.08 9.56
CA LYS A 265 8.36 -18.71 8.34
C LYS A 265 8.04 -17.28 7.92
N CYS A 266 9.04 -16.65 7.31
CA CYS A 266 8.92 -15.37 6.64
C CYS A 266 9.40 -15.53 5.20
N ASP A 267 8.52 -15.28 4.24
CA ASP A 267 8.82 -15.41 2.80
C ASP A 267 9.89 -14.43 2.33
N GLU A 268 10.02 -13.30 3.04
CA GLU A 268 11.03 -12.26 2.75
C GLU A 268 12.32 -12.42 3.56
N PHE A 269 12.48 -13.54 4.28
CA PHE A 269 13.72 -13.78 5.03
C PHE A 269 14.94 -13.69 4.12
N THR A 270 15.86 -12.78 4.45
CA THR A 270 17.03 -12.48 3.65
C THR A 270 18.30 -12.91 4.38
N SER A 271 18.95 -13.97 3.87
CA SER A 271 20.26 -14.40 4.33
C SER A 271 21.36 -13.43 3.87
N LYS A 272 22.58 -13.56 4.43
CA LYS A 272 23.75 -12.78 4.03
C LYS A 272 24.01 -12.84 2.52
N SER A 273 23.93 -14.02 1.92
CA SER A 273 24.19 -14.22 0.48
C SER A 273 23.12 -13.57 -0.40
N LYS A 274 21.84 -13.69 -0.01
CA LYS A 274 20.75 -13.01 -0.70
C LYS A 274 20.87 -11.49 -0.61
N PHE A 275 21.29 -10.99 0.54
CA PHE A 275 21.49 -9.56 0.74
C PHE A 275 22.66 -9.01 -0.07
N ALA A 276 23.81 -9.72 -0.08
CA ALA A 276 24.94 -9.34 -0.90
C ALA A 276 24.60 -9.31 -2.40
N LYS A 277 23.84 -10.31 -2.88
CA LYS A 277 23.36 -10.30 -4.26
C LYS A 277 22.43 -9.12 -4.52
N LEU A 278 21.49 -8.83 -3.62
CA LEU A 278 20.58 -7.69 -3.75
C LEU A 278 21.36 -6.37 -3.90
N LEU A 279 22.40 -6.17 -3.08
CA LEU A 279 23.24 -4.97 -3.17
C LEU A 279 24.01 -4.91 -4.48
N SER A 280 24.59 -6.03 -4.94
CA SER A 280 25.31 -6.09 -6.21
C SER A 280 24.37 -5.77 -7.39
N ASP A 281 23.20 -6.40 -7.43
CA ASP A 281 22.20 -6.14 -8.47
C ASP A 281 21.72 -4.67 -8.44
N ALA A 282 21.63 -4.09 -7.25
CA ALA A 282 21.25 -2.70 -7.03
C ALA A 282 22.28 -1.72 -7.58
N VAL A 283 23.56 -1.95 -7.28
CA VAL A 283 24.67 -1.11 -7.75
C VAL A 283 24.71 -1.16 -9.28
N SER A 284 24.68 -2.36 -9.86
CA SER A 284 24.70 -2.52 -11.32
C SER A 284 23.51 -1.83 -12.00
N TYR A 285 22.33 -1.85 -11.37
CA TYR A 285 21.14 -1.17 -11.89
C TYR A 285 21.32 0.37 -11.85
N ILE A 286 21.84 0.93 -10.75
CA ILE A 286 22.10 2.37 -10.63
C ILE A 286 23.17 2.80 -11.63
N GLU A 287 24.24 2.02 -11.80
CA GLU A 287 25.30 2.30 -12.78
C GLU A 287 24.77 2.36 -14.23
N SER A 288 23.79 1.51 -14.55
CA SER A 288 23.16 1.50 -15.89
C SER A 288 22.04 2.57 -16.05
N HIS A 289 21.54 3.14 -14.94
CA HIS A 289 20.46 4.14 -14.93
C HIS A 289 20.80 5.29 -13.96
N PRO A 290 21.82 6.12 -14.27
CA PRO A 290 22.29 7.15 -13.34
C PRO A 290 21.23 8.22 -13.01
N ASP A 291 20.28 8.50 -13.91
CA ASP A 291 19.19 9.46 -13.72
C ASP A 291 18.28 9.09 -12.53
N ILE A 292 18.31 7.84 -12.11
CA ILE A 292 17.57 7.37 -10.92
C ILE A 292 18.06 8.03 -9.64
N ILE A 293 19.31 8.46 -9.56
CA ILE A 293 19.87 9.10 -8.38
C ILE A 293 19.09 10.40 -8.08
N GLU A 294 18.85 11.23 -9.07
CA GLU A 294 18.08 12.48 -8.92
C GLU A 294 16.66 12.20 -8.43
N VAL A 295 16.00 11.18 -9.01
CA VAL A 295 14.65 10.77 -8.58
C VAL A 295 14.65 10.24 -7.14
N VAL A 296 15.71 9.53 -6.73
CA VAL A 296 15.87 9.07 -5.34
C VAL A 296 16.04 10.27 -4.41
N GLU A 297 16.90 11.21 -4.76
CA GLU A 297 17.17 12.40 -3.94
C GLU A 297 15.91 13.26 -3.77
N GLU A 298 15.15 13.51 -4.83
CA GLU A 298 13.89 14.27 -4.78
C GLU A 298 12.81 13.59 -3.91
N ASN A 299 12.80 12.26 -3.84
CA ASN A 299 11.82 11.49 -3.07
C ASN A 299 12.29 11.09 -1.67
N ILE A 300 13.61 11.13 -1.41
CA ILE A 300 14.21 10.87 -0.09
C ILE A 300 14.27 12.15 0.75
N ILE A 301 14.08 13.32 0.15
CA ILE A 301 14.08 14.57 0.92
C ILE A 301 13.07 14.46 2.05
N ILE A 302 13.64 14.36 3.21
CA ILE A 302 13.08 14.44 4.55
C ILE A 302 12.11 15.63 4.59
N LYS A 303 10.82 15.31 4.56
CA LYS A 303 9.76 16.26 4.92
C LYS A 303 9.31 15.96 6.33
#